data_14b0f75618aa65792d74f86ee3e521c4
#
_entry.id   14b0f75618aa65792d74f86ee3e521c4
#
_cell.length_a   1.000
_cell.length_b   1.000
_cell.length_c   1.000
_cell.angle_alpha   90.00
_cell.angle_beta   90.00
_cell.angle_gamma   90.00
#
_symmetry.space_group_name_H-M   'P 1'
#
loop_
_entity.id
_entity.type
_entity.pdbx_description
1 polymer ?
#
loop_
_entity_poly.entity_id
_entity_poly.type
_entity_poly.pdbx_seq_one_letter_code
_entity_poly.pdbx_strand_id
1 'polypeptide(L)'
;MPVEKLKLTIVVLFLFLLNLMMFGCSTSQLTKYELGLESYNNGRYRSAVEYFTRAIWEDPVNAELYFLRGNAKAKLKLNDEAILNYTTAIKLDPEMKYYENRGLTFIETEDYLNAISDFNEALLFDSTSSTLYFNRGYTQALSGNYESAIKDYSRAISHDSTNAKVFVNRGDLWSGVEEHQKAIFDFTSALSLNKRDELAYFNRAKEFAKIGKFKQAIDDYSLAIILNPTNVEYYFLRGELKVGAAEFLSAAADYTKIISLQPDNGNAYYNRGICYANINLKDSACDDLNRAGELGFFEAYEVIRKFCMKEEKKKKK
;
A
#
# COMPACT_ATOMS: atom_id res chain seq x y z
N MET A 1 31.48 -33.94 69.83
CA MET A 1 30.44 -34.27 68.81
C MET A 1 30.91 -35.57 68.15
N PRO A 2 30.07 -36.57 68.06
CA PRO A 2 30.53 -37.89 67.57
C PRO A 2 30.78 -37.81 66.04
N VAL A 3 31.89 -38.35 65.61
CA VAL A 3 32.42 -38.45 64.23
C VAL A 3 31.39 -39.01 63.24
N GLU A 4 30.45 -39.82 63.71
CA GLU A 4 29.35 -40.36 62.89
C GLU A 4 28.36 -39.29 62.34
N LYS A 5 28.02 -38.27 63.13
CA LYS A 5 27.14 -37.18 62.63
C LYS A 5 27.79 -36.38 61.53
N LEU A 6 29.10 -36.18 61.59
CA LEU A 6 29.85 -35.45 60.56
C LEU A 6 29.93 -36.27 59.26
N LYS A 7 30.09 -37.59 59.34
CA LYS A 7 30.08 -38.50 58.17
C LYS A 7 28.71 -38.50 57.49
N LEU A 8 27.63 -38.55 58.27
CA LEU A 8 26.25 -38.52 57.71
C LEU A 8 25.94 -37.21 57.03
N THR A 9 26.39 -36.07 57.59
CA THR A 9 26.18 -34.73 56.97
C THR A 9 26.96 -34.60 55.69
N ILE A 10 28.19 -35.13 55.59
CA ILE A 10 28.98 -35.11 54.36
C ILE A 10 28.36 -36.01 53.28
N VAL A 11 27.84 -37.17 53.61
CA VAL A 11 27.15 -38.08 52.68
C VAL A 11 25.84 -37.43 52.15
N VAL A 12 25.07 -36.81 53.05
CA VAL A 12 23.85 -36.11 52.64
C VAL A 12 24.14 -34.89 51.71
N LEU A 13 25.19 -34.10 52.04
CA LEU A 13 25.65 -33.01 51.17
C LEU A 13 26.15 -33.51 49.81
N PHE A 14 26.88 -34.63 49.81
CA PHE A 14 27.38 -35.24 48.55
C PHE A 14 26.24 -35.79 47.68
N LEU A 15 25.24 -36.44 48.31
CA LEU A 15 24.03 -36.88 47.61
C LEU A 15 23.17 -35.73 47.12
N PHE A 16 23.11 -34.60 47.87
CA PHE A 16 22.43 -33.37 47.44
C PHE A 16 23.16 -32.69 46.29
N LEU A 17 24.51 -32.67 46.32
CA LEU A 17 25.32 -32.16 45.21
C LEU A 17 25.26 -33.07 43.99
N LEU A 18 25.20 -34.41 44.16
CA LEU A 18 24.98 -35.34 43.06
C LEU A 18 23.59 -35.19 42.45
N ASN A 19 22.54 -34.96 43.24
CA ASN A 19 21.21 -34.65 42.74
C ASN A 19 21.19 -33.31 42.02
N LEU A 20 21.86 -32.27 42.53
CA LEU A 20 22.01 -30.99 41.84
C LEU A 20 22.80 -31.11 40.52
N MET A 21 23.77 -32.02 40.43
CA MET A 21 24.45 -32.33 39.17
C MET A 21 23.61 -33.20 38.23
N MET A 22 22.72 -34.04 38.73
CA MET A 22 21.79 -34.85 37.92
C MET A 22 20.56 -34.05 37.47
N PHE A 23 20.18 -33.01 38.22
CA PHE A 23 19.24 -31.97 37.79
C PHE A 23 19.96 -30.76 37.21
N GLY A 24 21.23 -30.91 36.80
CA GLY A 24 21.93 -29.94 35.99
C GLY A 24 21.08 -29.65 34.79
N CYS A 25 20.64 -28.40 34.70
CA CYS A 25 19.89 -27.81 33.65
C CYS A 25 20.23 -28.48 32.31
N SER A 26 19.41 -29.44 31.90
CA SER A 26 19.38 -29.92 30.54
C SER A 26 18.88 -28.69 29.72
N THR A 27 19.78 -27.80 29.36
CA THR A 27 19.54 -26.91 28.25
C THR A 27 19.31 -27.80 27.05
N SER A 28 18.03 -28.10 26.77
CA SER A 28 17.66 -28.83 25.57
C SER A 28 18.31 -28.09 24.42
N GLN A 29 19.32 -28.71 23.82
CA GLN A 29 19.98 -28.09 22.67
C GLN A 29 18.92 -27.93 21.61
N LEU A 30 18.64 -26.66 21.21
CA LEU A 30 17.62 -26.35 20.20
C LEU A 30 17.88 -27.20 18.95
N THR A 31 16.82 -27.75 18.40
CA THR A 31 16.88 -28.49 17.14
C THR A 31 17.21 -27.52 15.97
N LYS A 32 17.64 -28.07 14.85
CA LYS A 32 17.90 -27.26 13.64
C LYS A 32 16.63 -26.52 13.20
N TYR A 33 15.48 -27.14 13.38
CA TYR A 33 14.17 -26.54 13.15
C TYR A 33 13.95 -25.30 14.03
N GLU A 34 14.13 -25.41 15.34
CA GLU A 34 13.95 -24.32 16.29
C GLU A 34 14.95 -23.17 16.07
N LEU A 35 16.23 -23.50 15.80
CA LEU A 35 17.24 -22.50 15.44
C LEU A 35 16.91 -21.77 14.13
N GLY A 36 16.31 -22.49 13.18
CA GLY A 36 15.80 -21.92 11.94
C GLY A 36 14.67 -20.92 12.18
N LEU A 37 13.68 -21.30 12.99
CA LEU A 37 12.55 -20.42 13.36
C LEU A 37 13.03 -19.20 14.14
N GLU A 38 13.90 -19.39 15.14
CA GLU A 38 14.47 -18.27 15.88
C GLU A 38 15.23 -17.30 14.97
N SER A 39 16.03 -17.84 14.04
CA SER A 39 16.78 -17.03 13.08
C SER A 39 15.82 -16.26 12.15
N TYR A 40 14.76 -16.91 11.68
CA TYR A 40 13.75 -16.30 10.84
C TYR A 40 13.02 -15.15 11.54
N ASN A 41 12.56 -15.39 12.77
CA ASN A 41 11.84 -14.41 13.59
C ASN A 41 12.71 -13.19 13.96
N ASN A 42 14.02 -13.40 14.08
CA ASN A 42 15.01 -12.35 14.31
C ASN A 42 15.48 -11.64 13.03
N GLY A 43 14.87 -11.93 11.88
CA GLY A 43 15.22 -11.32 10.58
C GLY A 43 16.55 -11.82 9.98
N ARG A 44 17.18 -12.84 10.58
CA ARG A 44 18.44 -13.45 10.12
C ARG A 44 18.15 -14.52 9.06
N TYR A 45 17.58 -14.12 7.92
CA TYR A 45 17.04 -15.04 6.92
C TYR A 45 18.09 -15.96 6.28
N ARG A 46 19.34 -15.50 6.10
CA ARG A 46 20.44 -16.37 5.60
C ARG A 46 20.72 -17.50 6.57
N SER A 47 20.82 -17.22 7.85
CA SER A 47 21.03 -18.25 8.88
C SER A 47 19.82 -19.19 8.97
N ALA A 48 18.59 -18.66 8.82
CA ALA A 48 17.38 -19.50 8.77
C ALA A 48 17.44 -20.50 7.60
N VAL A 49 17.84 -20.06 6.39
CA VAL A 49 18.04 -20.95 5.23
C VAL A 49 19.05 -22.06 5.53
N GLU A 50 20.17 -21.74 6.20
CA GLU A 50 21.18 -22.74 6.57
C GLU A 50 20.63 -23.77 7.58
N TYR A 51 19.95 -23.31 8.61
CA TYR A 51 19.36 -24.20 9.63
C TYR A 51 18.26 -25.07 9.04
N PHE A 52 17.34 -24.54 8.26
CA PHE A 52 16.31 -25.33 7.59
C PHE A 52 16.93 -26.30 6.57
N THR A 53 18.02 -25.94 5.91
CA THR A 53 18.72 -26.86 5.02
C THR A 53 19.31 -28.05 5.77
N ARG A 54 19.88 -27.81 6.96
CA ARG A 54 20.37 -28.89 7.84
C ARG A 54 19.24 -29.75 8.40
N ALA A 55 18.10 -29.13 8.75
CA ALA A 55 16.91 -29.87 9.19
C ALA A 55 16.32 -30.75 8.08
N ILE A 56 16.32 -30.30 6.83
CA ILE A 56 15.90 -31.09 5.68
C ILE A 56 16.82 -32.30 5.44
N TRP A 57 18.11 -32.19 5.74
CA TRP A 57 19.01 -33.35 5.67
C TRP A 57 18.67 -34.42 6.69
N GLU A 58 18.14 -34.02 7.85
CA GLU A 58 17.70 -34.91 8.92
C GLU A 58 16.31 -35.51 8.60
N ASP A 59 15.43 -34.75 8.00
CA ASP A 59 14.05 -35.16 7.63
C ASP A 59 13.68 -34.62 6.22
N PRO A 60 14.06 -35.33 5.15
CA PRO A 60 13.87 -34.85 3.78
C PRO A 60 12.42 -34.95 3.25
N VAL A 61 11.52 -35.57 4.01
CA VAL A 61 10.10 -35.72 3.60
C VAL A 61 9.18 -34.76 4.35
N ASN A 62 9.71 -33.89 5.19
CA ASN A 62 8.97 -32.92 5.96
C ASN A 62 8.66 -31.66 5.12
N ALA A 63 7.42 -31.55 4.65
CA ALA A 63 6.96 -30.45 3.80
C ALA A 63 7.15 -29.08 4.45
N GLU A 64 6.91 -28.98 5.78
CA GLU A 64 7.03 -27.73 6.53
C GLU A 64 8.44 -27.13 6.49
N LEU A 65 9.47 -27.96 6.50
CA LEU A 65 10.86 -27.49 6.41
C LEU A 65 11.16 -26.81 5.07
N TYR A 66 10.64 -27.36 3.97
CA TYR A 66 10.76 -26.74 2.66
C TYR A 66 9.97 -25.44 2.61
N PHE A 67 8.76 -25.41 3.15
CA PHE A 67 7.95 -24.20 3.23
C PHE A 67 8.67 -23.08 3.98
N LEU A 68 9.19 -23.35 5.17
CA LEU A 68 9.90 -22.38 5.98
C LEU A 68 11.19 -21.88 5.33
N ARG A 69 11.93 -22.80 4.65
CA ARG A 69 13.08 -22.39 3.86
C ARG A 69 12.68 -21.53 2.66
N GLY A 70 11.56 -21.84 2.02
CA GLY A 70 10.94 -21.02 0.98
C GLY A 70 10.62 -19.62 1.47
N ASN A 71 9.98 -19.49 2.63
CA ASN A 71 9.67 -18.21 3.26
C ASN A 71 10.94 -17.39 3.53
N ALA A 72 11.99 -18.02 4.07
CA ALA A 72 13.26 -17.35 4.32
C ALA A 72 13.92 -16.85 3.02
N LYS A 73 13.86 -17.65 1.94
CA LYS A 73 14.37 -17.27 0.62
C LYS A 73 13.56 -16.13 -0.02
N ALA A 74 12.23 -16.15 0.09
CA ALA A 74 11.37 -15.06 -0.38
C ALA A 74 11.71 -13.73 0.33
N LYS A 75 11.98 -13.76 1.64
CA LYS A 75 12.47 -12.58 2.37
C LYS A 75 13.82 -12.07 1.89
N LEU A 76 14.65 -12.94 1.34
CA LEU A 76 15.92 -12.58 0.71
C LEU A 76 15.76 -12.17 -0.77
N LYS A 77 14.54 -12.13 -1.31
CA LYS A 77 14.23 -11.88 -2.73
C LYS A 77 14.82 -12.93 -3.68
N LEU A 78 15.06 -14.14 -3.19
CA LEU A 78 15.47 -15.31 -3.97
C LEU A 78 14.19 -16.05 -4.43
N ASN A 79 13.39 -15.38 -5.27
CA ASN A 79 12.03 -15.78 -5.58
C ASN A 79 11.97 -17.14 -6.30
N ASP A 80 12.81 -17.40 -7.29
CA ASP A 80 12.85 -18.68 -8.00
C ASP A 80 13.15 -19.85 -7.06
N GLU A 81 14.10 -19.65 -6.14
CA GLU A 81 14.44 -20.65 -5.15
C GLU A 81 13.34 -20.85 -4.11
N ALA A 82 12.59 -19.79 -3.77
CA ALA A 82 11.43 -19.88 -2.89
C ALA A 82 10.32 -20.71 -3.56
N ILE A 83 9.99 -20.41 -4.83
CA ILE A 83 9.02 -21.15 -5.63
C ILE A 83 9.36 -22.64 -5.70
N LEU A 84 10.63 -22.98 -5.92
CA LEU A 84 11.07 -24.38 -5.93
C LEU A 84 10.83 -25.06 -4.56
N ASN A 85 11.08 -24.36 -3.47
CA ASN A 85 10.85 -24.88 -2.14
C ASN A 85 9.35 -25.09 -1.85
N TYR A 86 8.50 -24.12 -2.16
CA TYR A 86 7.04 -24.27 -2.01
C TYR A 86 6.51 -25.40 -2.90
N THR A 87 7.03 -25.54 -4.13
CA THR A 87 6.66 -26.63 -5.03
C THR A 87 7.02 -27.99 -4.45
N THR A 88 8.15 -28.08 -3.75
CA THR A 88 8.56 -29.30 -3.08
C THR A 88 7.63 -29.58 -1.88
N ALA A 89 7.32 -28.58 -1.07
CA ALA A 89 6.39 -28.70 0.04
C ALA A 89 5.01 -29.20 -0.43
N ILE A 90 4.45 -28.60 -1.48
CA ILE A 90 3.17 -28.99 -2.09
C ILE A 90 3.18 -30.44 -2.58
N LYS A 91 4.29 -30.91 -3.15
CA LYS A 91 4.43 -32.29 -3.61
C LYS A 91 4.48 -33.32 -2.49
N LEU A 92 5.03 -32.91 -1.34
CA LEU A 92 5.15 -33.80 -0.17
C LEU A 92 3.83 -33.89 0.59
N ASP A 93 3.21 -32.75 0.87
CA ASP A 93 1.95 -32.67 1.63
C ASP A 93 1.24 -31.36 1.24
N PRO A 94 0.20 -31.38 0.37
CA PRO A 94 -0.46 -30.17 -0.10
C PRO A 94 -1.20 -29.46 1.04
N GLU A 95 -0.84 -28.20 1.33
CA GLU A 95 -1.56 -27.36 2.28
C GLU A 95 -1.86 -25.97 1.66
N MET A 96 -2.97 -25.36 2.10
CA MET A 96 -3.41 -24.03 1.66
C MET A 96 -2.30 -22.98 1.70
N LYS A 97 -1.57 -22.92 2.82
CA LYS A 97 -0.52 -21.92 3.05
C LYS A 97 0.66 -22.01 2.05
N TYR A 98 0.93 -23.21 1.50
CA TYR A 98 2.01 -23.38 0.52
C TYR A 98 1.63 -22.82 -0.84
N TYR A 99 0.40 -23.05 -1.29
CA TYR A 99 -0.15 -22.44 -2.50
C TYR A 99 -0.26 -20.93 -2.35
N GLU A 100 -0.79 -20.43 -1.22
CA GLU A 100 -0.91 -19.00 -0.97
C GLU A 100 0.45 -18.29 -1.07
N ASN A 101 1.49 -18.81 -0.38
CA ASN A 101 2.81 -18.18 -0.38
C ASN A 101 3.52 -18.31 -1.74
N ARG A 102 3.32 -19.41 -2.47
CA ARG A 102 3.85 -19.56 -3.82
C ARG A 102 3.15 -18.59 -4.79
N GLY A 103 1.83 -18.46 -4.69
CA GLY A 103 1.05 -17.49 -5.45
C GLY A 103 1.48 -16.05 -5.21
N LEU A 104 1.70 -15.66 -3.94
CA LEU A 104 2.26 -14.34 -3.59
C LEU A 104 3.65 -14.13 -4.18
N THR A 105 4.48 -15.18 -4.21
CA THR A 105 5.82 -15.09 -4.80
C THR A 105 5.76 -15.01 -6.34
N PHE A 106 4.80 -15.66 -6.98
CA PHE A 106 4.56 -15.50 -8.42
C PHE A 106 4.09 -14.08 -8.78
N ILE A 107 3.35 -13.38 -7.90
CA ILE A 107 3.04 -11.95 -8.11
C ILE A 107 4.33 -11.12 -8.15
N GLU A 108 5.27 -11.37 -7.24
CA GLU A 108 6.56 -10.66 -7.18
C GLU A 108 7.44 -10.89 -8.42
N THR A 109 7.23 -11.99 -9.14
CA THR A 109 7.90 -12.30 -10.41
C THR A 109 7.05 -12.01 -11.64
N GLU A 110 5.90 -11.35 -11.45
CA GLU A 110 4.93 -11.00 -12.50
C GLU A 110 4.33 -12.21 -13.24
N ASP A 111 4.45 -13.40 -12.69
CA ASP A 111 3.82 -14.61 -13.22
C ASP A 111 2.38 -14.76 -12.73
N TYR A 112 1.52 -13.88 -13.22
CA TYR A 112 0.13 -13.77 -12.76
C TYR A 112 -0.70 -15.03 -13.05
N LEU A 113 -0.38 -15.76 -14.12
CA LEU A 113 -1.13 -16.99 -14.47
C LEU A 113 -0.92 -18.09 -13.42
N ASN A 114 0.33 -18.33 -13.04
CA ASN A 114 0.64 -19.31 -12.00
C ASN A 114 0.17 -18.84 -10.63
N ALA A 115 0.23 -17.53 -10.32
CA ALA A 115 -0.33 -16.98 -9.09
C ALA A 115 -1.85 -17.23 -8.98
N ILE A 116 -2.62 -16.96 -10.04
CA ILE A 116 -4.07 -17.22 -10.08
C ILE A 116 -4.38 -18.72 -9.92
N SER A 117 -3.58 -19.57 -10.57
CA SER A 117 -3.71 -21.02 -10.42
C SER A 117 -3.51 -21.47 -8.97
N ASP A 118 -2.50 -20.94 -8.30
CA ASP A 118 -2.22 -21.26 -6.90
C ASP A 118 -3.33 -20.78 -5.96
N PHE A 119 -3.85 -19.57 -6.16
CA PHE A 119 -4.99 -19.12 -5.36
C PHE A 119 -6.27 -19.92 -5.63
N ASN A 120 -6.45 -20.46 -6.85
CA ASN A 120 -7.54 -21.39 -7.13
C ASN A 120 -7.39 -22.66 -6.29
N GLU A 121 -6.18 -23.25 -6.26
CA GLU A 121 -5.91 -24.44 -5.45
C GLU A 121 -6.10 -24.14 -3.95
N ALA A 122 -5.57 -23.00 -3.45
CA ALA A 122 -5.74 -22.59 -2.06
C ALA A 122 -7.23 -22.46 -1.67
N LEU A 123 -8.06 -21.94 -2.57
CA LEU A 123 -9.52 -21.80 -2.34
C LEU A 123 -10.27 -23.13 -2.30
N LEU A 124 -9.69 -24.25 -2.76
CA LEU A 124 -10.27 -25.59 -2.56
C LEU A 124 -10.18 -26.02 -1.08
N PHE A 125 -9.19 -25.53 -0.33
CA PHE A 125 -9.05 -25.80 1.10
C PHE A 125 -9.96 -24.90 1.95
N ASP A 126 -10.07 -23.61 1.60
CA ASP A 126 -10.96 -22.65 2.28
C ASP A 126 -11.64 -21.74 1.26
N SER A 127 -12.84 -22.13 0.85
CA SER A 127 -13.68 -21.38 -0.08
C SER A 127 -14.31 -20.11 0.53
N THR A 128 -14.07 -19.81 1.81
CA THR A 128 -14.59 -18.64 2.53
C THR A 128 -13.52 -17.61 2.85
N SER A 129 -12.26 -17.89 2.53
CA SER A 129 -11.13 -16.99 2.81
C SER A 129 -11.23 -15.69 2.03
N SER A 130 -11.58 -14.60 2.72
CA SER A 130 -11.56 -13.23 2.18
C SER A 130 -10.18 -12.85 1.63
N THR A 131 -9.11 -13.27 2.32
CA THR A 131 -7.72 -12.99 1.91
C THR A 131 -7.37 -13.63 0.57
N LEU A 132 -7.76 -14.88 0.35
CA LEU A 132 -7.47 -15.57 -0.91
C LEU A 132 -8.25 -14.95 -2.08
N TYR A 133 -9.51 -14.60 -1.88
CA TYR A 133 -10.27 -13.84 -2.88
C TYR A 133 -9.64 -12.48 -3.17
N PHE A 134 -9.19 -11.76 -2.13
CA PHE A 134 -8.50 -10.49 -2.31
C PHE A 134 -7.21 -10.67 -3.13
N ASN A 135 -6.36 -11.62 -2.76
CA ASN A 135 -5.08 -11.86 -3.45
C ASN A 135 -5.30 -12.28 -4.91
N ARG A 136 -6.28 -13.15 -5.18
CA ARG A 136 -6.61 -13.56 -6.54
C ARG A 136 -7.19 -12.41 -7.35
N GLY A 137 -8.10 -11.62 -6.78
CA GLY A 137 -8.67 -10.43 -7.41
C GLY A 137 -7.60 -9.37 -7.72
N TYR A 138 -6.67 -9.15 -6.81
CA TYR A 138 -5.53 -8.27 -7.03
C TYR A 138 -4.65 -8.75 -8.20
N THR A 139 -4.35 -10.04 -8.24
CA THR A 139 -3.56 -10.64 -9.33
C THR A 139 -4.30 -10.55 -10.66
N GLN A 140 -5.61 -10.78 -10.67
CA GLN A 140 -6.45 -10.61 -11.87
C GLN A 140 -6.45 -9.16 -12.36
N ALA A 141 -6.49 -8.18 -11.45
CA ALA A 141 -6.40 -6.76 -11.80
C ALA A 141 -5.04 -6.43 -12.45
N LEU A 142 -3.93 -6.94 -11.88
CA LEU A 142 -2.59 -6.78 -12.45
C LEU A 142 -2.46 -7.41 -13.85
N SER A 143 -3.15 -8.52 -14.09
CA SER A 143 -3.19 -9.18 -15.41
C SER A 143 -4.18 -8.56 -16.40
N GLY A 144 -4.89 -7.48 -16.01
CA GLY A 144 -5.88 -6.80 -16.85
C GLY A 144 -7.29 -7.45 -16.86
N ASN A 145 -7.51 -8.50 -16.07
CA ASN A 145 -8.80 -9.19 -15.99
C ASN A 145 -9.74 -8.50 -14.97
N TYR A 146 -10.14 -7.26 -15.24
CA TYR A 146 -10.87 -6.41 -14.31
C TYR A 146 -12.23 -6.96 -13.88
N GLU A 147 -12.97 -7.58 -14.79
CA GLU A 147 -14.28 -8.19 -14.46
C GLU A 147 -14.15 -9.31 -13.43
N SER A 148 -13.16 -10.17 -13.60
CA SER A 148 -12.91 -11.28 -12.65
C SER A 148 -12.42 -10.73 -11.31
N ALA A 149 -11.55 -9.71 -11.32
CA ALA A 149 -11.07 -9.04 -10.12
C ALA A 149 -12.21 -8.43 -9.30
N ILE A 150 -13.16 -7.75 -9.96
CA ILE A 150 -14.36 -7.18 -9.31
C ILE A 150 -15.22 -8.28 -8.66
N LYS A 151 -15.37 -9.43 -9.32
CA LYS A 151 -16.10 -10.57 -8.76
C LYS A 151 -15.41 -11.10 -7.50
N ASP A 152 -14.09 -11.24 -7.55
CA ASP A 152 -13.33 -11.76 -6.41
C ASP A 152 -13.27 -10.76 -5.25
N TYR A 153 -13.09 -9.46 -5.49
CA TYR A 153 -13.22 -8.45 -4.43
C TYR A 153 -14.63 -8.44 -3.83
N SER A 154 -15.69 -8.68 -4.63
CA SER A 154 -17.05 -8.76 -4.12
C SER A 154 -17.24 -9.97 -3.21
N ARG A 155 -16.62 -11.11 -3.52
CA ARG A 155 -16.60 -12.30 -2.65
C ARG A 155 -15.79 -12.02 -1.38
N ALA A 156 -14.61 -11.39 -1.50
CA ALA A 156 -13.81 -11.00 -0.35
C ALA A 156 -14.62 -10.14 0.64
N ILE A 157 -15.35 -9.13 0.13
CA ILE A 157 -16.21 -8.26 0.95
C ILE A 157 -17.39 -9.03 1.57
N SER A 158 -17.95 -10.01 0.85
CA SER A 158 -19.06 -10.81 1.40
C SER A 158 -18.64 -11.71 2.56
N HIS A 159 -17.37 -12.13 2.61
CA HIS A 159 -16.79 -12.94 3.70
C HIS A 159 -16.22 -12.09 4.83
N ASP A 160 -15.57 -10.95 4.49
CA ASP A 160 -15.06 -9.99 5.45
C ASP A 160 -15.21 -8.57 4.91
N SER A 161 -16.11 -7.81 5.48
CA SER A 161 -16.40 -6.41 5.12
C SER A 161 -15.56 -5.39 5.91
N THR A 162 -14.58 -5.82 6.71
CA THR A 162 -13.78 -4.92 7.56
C THR A 162 -12.47 -4.46 6.92
N ASN A 163 -12.08 -5.05 5.82
CA ASN A 163 -10.85 -4.70 5.10
C ASN A 163 -11.08 -3.54 4.13
N ALA A 164 -10.70 -2.33 4.54
CA ALA A 164 -10.84 -1.11 3.73
C ALA A 164 -10.15 -1.21 2.36
N LYS A 165 -9.01 -1.92 2.26
CA LYS A 165 -8.25 -2.03 1.00
C LYS A 165 -9.04 -2.72 -0.11
N VAL A 166 -9.88 -3.69 0.22
CA VAL A 166 -10.70 -4.41 -0.78
C VAL A 166 -11.67 -3.46 -1.44
N PHE A 167 -12.31 -2.58 -0.66
CA PHE A 167 -13.21 -1.54 -1.18
C PHE A 167 -12.45 -0.54 -2.05
N VAL A 168 -11.28 -0.06 -1.62
CA VAL A 168 -10.47 0.87 -2.44
C VAL A 168 -10.14 0.23 -3.79
N ASN A 169 -9.57 -0.98 -3.79
CA ASN A 169 -9.18 -1.66 -5.03
C ASN A 169 -10.37 -1.94 -5.95
N ARG A 170 -11.53 -2.32 -5.41
CA ARG A 170 -12.73 -2.52 -6.23
C ARG A 170 -13.28 -1.17 -6.74
N GLY A 171 -13.23 -0.13 -5.92
CA GLY A 171 -13.59 1.23 -6.30
C GLY A 171 -12.75 1.78 -7.45
N ASP A 172 -11.44 1.52 -7.42
CA ASP A 172 -10.53 1.89 -8.51
C ASP A 172 -10.89 1.19 -9.82
N LEU A 173 -11.24 -0.10 -9.75
CA LEU A 173 -11.70 -0.83 -10.94
C LEU A 173 -13.05 -0.30 -11.46
N TRP A 174 -14.01 0.02 -10.57
CA TRP A 174 -15.26 0.64 -10.97
C TRP A 174 -15.05 2.01 -11.63
N SER A 175 -14.08 2.81 -11.11
CA SER A 175 -13.68 4.06 -11.72
C SER A 175 -13.13 3.86 -13.13
N GLY A 176 -12.30 2.83 -13.32
CA GLY A 176 -11.68 2.49 -14.61
C GLY A 176 -12.69 2.05 -15.67
N VAL A 177 -13.84 1.50 -15.28
CA VAL A 177 -14.94 1.13 -16.18
C VAL A 177 -16.09 2.15 -16.18
N GLU A 178 -15.83 3.37 -15.68
CA GLU A 178 -16.76 4.51 -15.64
C GLU A 178 -18.03 4.28 -14.80
N GLU A 179 -18.05 3.28 -13.94
CA GLU A 179 -19.15 3.01 -13.01
C GLU A 179 -19.04 3.89 -11.75
N HIS A 180 -19.07 5.22 -11.97
CA HIS A 180 -18.77 6.25 -10.97
C HIS A 180 -19.53 6.10 -9.66
N GLN A 181 -20.82 5.75 -9.68
CA GLN A 181 -21.63 5.58 -8.47
C GLN A 181 -21.17 4.39 -7.61
N LYS A 182 -20.74 3.29 -8.27
CA LYS A 182 -20.22 2.11 -7.57
C LYS A 182 -18.84 2.42 -6.96
N ALA A 183 -17.99 3.16 -7.68
CA ALA A 183 -16.71 3.64 -7.17
C ALA A 183 -16.89 4.52 -5.92
N ILE A 184 -17.80 5.51 -5.97
CA ILE A 184 -18.12 6.38 -4.83
C ILE A 184 -18.63 5.58 -3.63
N PHE A 185 -19.49 4.58 -3.87
CA PHE A 185 -19.97 3.71 -2.80
C PHE A 185 -18.81 2.96 -2.13
N ASP A 186 -17.91 2.38 -2.91
CA ASP A 186 -16.77 1.63 -2.38
C ASP A 186 -15.78 2.53 -1.64
N PHE A 187 -15.39 3.69 -2.19
CA PHE A 187 -14.55 4.64 -1.47
C PHE A 187 -15.21 5.15 -0.17
N THR A 188 -16.53 5.32 -0.18
CA THR A 188 -17.27 5.71 1.03
C THR A 188 -17.22 4.61 2.08
N SER A 189 -17.37 3.35 1.68
CA SER A 189 -17.24 2.20 2.56
C SER A 189 -15.83 2.09 3.14
N ALA A 190 -14.80 2.26 2.29
CA ALA A 190 -13.40 2.29 2.73
C ALA A 190 -13.14 3.39 3.77
N LEU A 191 -13.65 4.60 3.53
CA LEU A 191 -13.50 5.74 4.43
C LEU A 191 -14.30 5.60 5.74
N SER A 192 -15.36 4.79 5.75
CA SER A 192 -16.06 4.45 6.99
C SER A 192 -15.19 3.58 7.92
N LEU A 193 -14.34 2.73 7.31
CA LEU A 193 -13.42 1.84 8.02
C LEU A 193 -12.08 2.52 8.35
N ASN A 194 -11.55 3.32 7.43
CA ASN A 194 -10.32 4.08 7.61
C ASN A 194 -10.49 5.55 7.21
N LYS A 195 -10.79 6.40 8.17
CA LYS A 195 -10.98 7.86 7.97
C LYS A 195 -9.68 8.61 7.65
N ARG A 196 -8.52 7.96 7.65
CA ARG A 196 -7.22 8.57 7.36
C ARG A 196 -6.63 8.10 6.04
N ASP A 197 -7.44 7.61 5.14
CA ASP A 197 -7.04 7.18 3.81
C ASP A 197 -7.12 8.37 2.83
N GLU A 198 -5.98 9.02 2.58
CA GLU A 198 -5.92 10.19 1.70
C GLU A 198 -6.28 9.83 0.25
N LEU A 199 -5.83 8.65 -0.22
CA LEU A 199 -6.09 8.20 -1.59
C LEU A 199 -7.56 7.88 -1.80
N ALA A 200 -8.25 7.32 -0.81
CA ALA A 200 -9.68 7.09 -0.91
C ALA A 200 -10.49 8.40 -0.99
N TYR A 201 -10.12 9.45 -0.24
CA TYR A 201 -10.71 10.79 -0.42
C TYR A 201 -10.42 11.33 -1.80
N PHE A 202 -9.17 11.29 -2.23
CA PHE A 202 -8.75 11.80 -3.55
C PHE A 202 -9.50 11.12 -4.69
N ASN A 203 -9.56 9.79 -4.69
CA ASN A 203 -10.25 9.04 -5.73
C ASN A 203 -11.76 9.29 -5.70
N ARG A 204 -12.38 9.36 -4.51
CA ARG A 204 -13.79 9.70 -4.39
C ARG A 204 -14.10 11.12 -4.89
N ALA A 205 -13.22 12.09 -4.60
CA ALA A 205 -13.33 13.45 -5.10
C ALA A 205 -13.32 13.49 -6.63
N LYS A 206 -12.42 12.73 -7.28
CA LYS A 206 -12.39 12.61 -8.74
C LYS A 206 -13.72 12.09 -9.28
N GLU A 207 -14.26 11.06 -8.66
CA GLU A 207 -15.53 10.48 -9.09
C GLU A 207 -16.71 11.46 -8.87
N PHE A 208 -16.73 12.19 -7.73
CA PHE A 208 -17.72 13.26 -7.53
C PHE A 208 -17.60 14.35 -8.59
N ALA A 209 -16.40 14.76 -8.98
CA ALA A 209 -16.19 15.76 -10.01
C ALA A 209 -16.74 15.28 -11.38
N LYS A 210 -16.46 14.03 -11.77
CA LYS A 210 -16.95 13.44 -13.02
C LYS A 210 -18.48 13.42 -13.12
N ILE A 211 -19.19 13.26 -12.01
CA ILE A 211 -20.67 13.26 -11.98
C ILE A 211 -21.27 14.63 -11.62
N GLY A 212 -20.47 15.71 -11.67
CA GLY A 212 -20.92 17.08 -11.44
C GLY A 212 -21.21 17.45 -9.97
N LYS A 213 -20.83 16.61 -9.01
CA LYS A 213 -20.97 16.87 -7.58
C LYS A 213 -19.79 17.68 -7.04
N PHE A 214 -19.57 18.87 -7.59
CA PHE A 214 -18.36 19.66 -7.37
C PHE A 214 -18.13 20.04 -5.91
N LYS A 215 -19.18 20.36 -5.15
CA LYS A 215 -19.04 20.68 -3.73
C LYS A 215 -18.46 19.50 -2.94
N GLN A 216 -18.99 18.28 -3.15
CA GLN A 216 -18.50 17.08 -2.47
C GLN A 216 -17.05 16.75 -2.88
N ALA A 217 -16.70 17.00 -4.17
CA ALA A 217 -15.32 16.86 -4.63
C ALA A 217 -14.36 17.83 -3.93
N ILE A 218 -14.75 19.11 -3.80
CA ILE A 218 -13.96 20.13 -3.09
C ILE A 218 -13.77 19.77 -1.61
N ASP A 219 -14.83 19.28 -0.96
CA ASP A 219 -14.77 18.84 0.45
C ASP A 219 -13.79 17.66 0.60
N ASP A 220 -13.86 16.65 -0.26
CA ASP A 220 -12.98 15.49 -0.23
C ASP A 220 -11.53 15.85 -0.57
N TYR A 221 -11.27 16.68 -1.57
CA TYR A 221 -9.91 17.20 -1.81
C TYR A 221 -9.37 17.96 -0.60
N SER A 222 -10.24 18.69 0.11
CA SER A 222 -9.82 19.40 1.33
C SER A 222 -9.40 18.44 2.44
N LEU A 223 -10.09 17.30 2.58
CA LEU A 223 -9.71 16.25 3.52
C LEU A 223 -8.42 15.55 3.10
N ALA A 224 -8.22 15.26 1.81
CA ALA A 224 -6.97 14.72 1.29
C ALA A 224 -5.79 15.67 1.55
N ILE A 225 -5.97 16.99 1.35
CA ILE A 225 -4.97 18.02 1.66
C ILE A 225 -4.61 18.07 3.15
N ILE A 226 -5.59 17.90 4.05
CA ILE A 226 -5.31 17.85 5.49
C ILE A 226 -4.42 16.67 5.83
N LEU A 227 -4.61 15.54 5.16
CA LEU A 227 -3.83 14.31 5.38
C LEU A 227 -2.44 14.39 4.73
N ASN A 228 -2.34 14.99 3.54
CA ASN A 228 -1.07 15.19 2.83
C ASN A 228 -0.97 16.61 2.25
N PRO A 229 -0.50 17.58 3.05
CA PRO A 229 -0.47 19.01 2.67
C PRO A 229 0.65 19.36 1.67
N THR A 230 1.43 18.39 1.22
CA THR A 230 2.53 18.60 0.26
C THR A 230 2.20 18.09 -1.15
N ASN A 231 1.09 17.38 -1.32
CA ASN A 231 0.68 16.90 -2.63
C ASN A 231 0.06 18.04 -3.46
N VAL A 232 0.79 18.48 -4.49
CA VAL A 232 0.43 19.60 -5.36
C VAL A 232 -0.82 19.30 -6.18
N GLU A 233 -1.03 18.06 -6.58
CA GLU A 233 -2.17 17.64 -7.41
C GLU A 233 -3.52 17.91 -6.71
N TYR A 234 -3.59 17.72 -5.39
CA TYR A 234 -4.82 17.94 -4.63
C TYR A 234 -5.25 19.41 -4.64
N TYR A 235 -4.29 20.33 -4.49
CA TYR A 235 -4.56 21.77 -4.59
C TYR A 235 -4.95 22.16 -6.01
N PHE A 236 -4.28 21.58 -7.01
CA PHE A 236 -4.54 21.90 -8.41
C PHE A 236 -5.98 21.55 -8.79
N LEU A 237 -6.39 20.30 -8.57
CA LEU A 237 -7.74 19.83 -8.90
C LEU A 237 -8.83 20.55 -8.08
N ARG A 238 -8.57 20.84 -6.79
CA ARG A 238 -9.48 21.64 -5.98
C ARG A 238 -9.60 23.07 -6.52
N GLY A 239 -8.48 23.67 -6.89
CA GLY A 239 -8.43 25.00 -7.49
C GLY A 239 -9.22 25.09 -8.79
N GLU A 240 -9.08 24.11 -9.68
CA GLU A 240 -9.85 24.03 -10.94
C GLU A 240 -11.36 23.98 -10.68
N LEU A 241 -11.81 23.15 -9.74
CA LEU A 241 -13.24 23.08 -9.38
C LEU A 241 -13.75 24.39 -8.79
N LYS A 242 -12.95 25.08 -7.99
CA LYS A 242 -13.30 26.40 -7.44
C LYS A 242 -13.36 27.47 -8.52
N VAL A 243 -12.47 27.43 -9.52
CA VAL A 243 -12.56 28.32 -10.70
C VAL A 243 -13.89 28.08 -11.44
N GLY A 244 -14.25 26.80 -11.65
CA GLY A 244 -15.53 26.44 -12.28
C GLY A 244 -16.74 26.91 -11.47
N ALA A 245 -16.63 27.00 -10.14
CA ALA A 245 -17.65 27.55 -9.25
C ALA A 245 -17.58 29.07 -9.09
N ALA A 246 -16.71 29.77 -9.83
CA ALA A 246 -16.43 31.22 -9.73
C ALA A 246 -15.89 31.66 -8.35
N GLU A 247 -15.34 30.73 -7.55
CA GLU A 247 -14.70 30.99 -6.25
C GLU A 247 -13.24 31.43 -6.42
N PHE A 248 -13.00 32.44 -7.27
CA PHE A 248 -11.66 32.81 -7.76
C PHE A 248 -10.65 33.13 -6.65
N LEU A 249 -11.06 33.82 -5.58
CA LEU A 249 -10.15 34.15 -4.48
C LEU A 249 -9.69 32.88 -3.74
N SER A 250 -10.60 31.94 -3.52
CA SER A 250 -10.32 30.66 -2.87
C SER A 250 -9.46 29.75 -3.76
N ALA A 251 -9.67 29.78 -5.08
CA ALA A 251 -8.85 29.09 -6.05
C ALA A 251 -7.41 29.67 -6.11
N ALA A 252 -7.28 31.01 -6.09
CA ALA A 252 -5.98 31.68 -6.06
C ALA A 252 -5.15 31.30 -4.82
N ALA A 253 -5.80 31.06 -3.68
CA ALA A 253 -5.12 30.56 -2.48
C ALA A 253 -4.54 29.15 -2.68
N ASP A 254 -5.25 28.26 -3.40
CA ASP A 254 -4.76 26.93 -3.74
C ASP A 254 -3.52 27.02 -4.66
N TYR A 255 -3.58 27.83 -5.72
CA TYR A 255 -2.44 28.05 -6.61
C TYR A 255 -1.26 28.74 -5.89
N THR A 256 -1.52 29.63 -4.94
CA THR A 256 -0.47 30.21 -4.09
C THR A 256 0.25 29.14 -3.28
N LYS A 257 -0.49 28.15 -2.77
CA LYS A 257 0.11 27.03 -2.06
C LYS A 257 0.98 26.17 -2.99
N ILE A 258 0.52 25.93 -4.23
CA ILE A 258 1.33 25.22 -5.24
C ILE A 258 2.64 25.97 -5.50
N ILE A 259 2.58 27.28 -5.74
CA ILE A 259 3.75 28.12 -5.96
C ILE A 259 4.71 28.07 -4.77
N SER A 260 4.19 28.03 -3.55
CA SER A 260 5.03 27.91 -2.35
C SER A 260 5.77 26.57 -2.26
N LEU A 261 5.21 25.50 -2.82
CA LEU A 261 5.80 24.15 -2.89
C LEU A 261 6.70 23.98 -4.12
N GLN A 262 6.35 24.61 -5.22
CA GLN A 262 7.02 24.55 -6.52
C GLN A 262 7.11 25.97 -7.12
N PRO A 263 8.16 26.74 -6.78
CA PRO A 263 8.29 28.16 -7.21
C PRO A 263 8.47 28.36 -8.72
N ASP A 264 8.74 27.31 -9.46
CA ASP A 264 8.93 27.29 -10.92
C ASP A 264 7.73 26.69 -11.68
N ASN A 265 6.62 26.47 -11.00
CA ASN A 265 5.40 25.94 -11.62
C ASN A 265 4.64 27.02 -12.42
N GLY A 266 4.97 27.17 -13.72
CA GLY A 266 4.36 28.16 -14.62
C GLY A 266 2.85 28.00 -14.75
N ASN A 267 2.33 26.75 -14.69
CA ASN A 267 0.88 26.50 -14.74
C ASN A 267 0.15 27.08 -13.51
N ALA A 268 0.76 27.00 -12.33
CA ALA A 268 0.18 27.56 -11.11
C ALA A 268 0.13 29.10 -11.15
N TYR A 269 1.18 29.75 -11.66
CA TYR A 269 1.15 31.21 -11.92
C TYR A 269 0.07 31.57 -12.93
N TYR A 270 -0.02 30.86 -14.03
CA TYR A 270 -1.05 31.10 -15.04
C TYR A 270 -2.45 31.04 -14.44
N ASN A 271 -2.79 29.96 -13.76
CA ASN A 271 -4.12 29.79 -13.18
C ASN A 271 -4.42 30.80 -12.07
N ARG A 272 -3.43 31.19 -11.25
CA ARG A 272 -3.59 32.26 -10.26
C ARG A 272 -3.82 33.60 -10.94
N GLY A 273 -3.08 33.89 -12.00
CA GLY A 273 -3.26 35.09 -12.82
C GLY A 273 -4.63 35.16 -13.43
N ILE A 274 -5.17 34.05 -13.94
CA ILE A 274 -6.56 33.96 -14.41
C ILE A 274 -7.57 34.26 -13.29
N CYS A 275 -7.34 33.70 -12.09
CA CYS A 275 -8.20 34.00 -10.94
C CYS A 275 -8.20 35.50 -10.62
N TYR A 276 -7.01 36.12 -10.54
CA TYR A 276 -6.89 37.58 -10.30
C TYR A 276 -7.52 38.43 -11.38
N ALA A 277 -7.41 38.04 -12.65
CA ALA A 277 -8.06 38.73 -13.75
C ALA A 277 -9.59 38.69 -13.58
N ASN A 278 -10.18 37.58 -13.19
CA ASN A 278 -11.62 37.46 -13.00
C ASN A 278 -12.17 38.30 -11.83
N ILE A 279 -11.32 38.63 -10.84
CA ILE A 279 -11.71 39.51 -9.73
C ILE A 279 -11.17 40.95 -9.88
N ASN A 280 -10.75 41.32 -11.11
CA ASN A 280 -10.26 42.64 -11.47
C ASN A 280 -9.00 43.11 -10.70
N LEU A 281 -8.18 42.21 -10.18
CA LEU A 281 -6.86 42.52 -9.63
C LEU A 281 -5.82 42.53 -10.76
N LYS A 282 -5.88 43.60 -11.59
CA LYS A 282 -5.14 43.68 -12.86
C LYS A 282 -3.63 43.55 -12.71
N ASP A 283 -3.03 44.28 -11.78
CA ASP A 283 -1.57 44.27 -11.61
C ASP A 283 -1.07 42.88 -11.22
N SER A 284 -1.68 42.27 -10.19
CA SER A 284 -1.35 40.92 -9.76
C SER A 284 -1.58 39.86 -10.85
N ALA A 285 -2.63 40.01 -11.65
CA ALA A 285 -2.91 39.14 -12.80
C ALA A 285 -1.80 39.22 -13.84
N CYS A 286 -1.39 40.45 -14.20
CA CYS A 286 -0.35 40.69 -15.22
C CYS A 286 1.02 40.23 -14.74
N ASP A 287 1.36 40.41 -13.48
CA ASP A 287 2.62 39.90 -12.87
C ASP A 287 2.68 38.39 -12.94
N ASP A 288 1.63 37.68 -12.50
CA ASP A 288 1.57 36.24 -12.54
C ASP A 288 1.60 35.68 -13.97
N LEU A 289 0.86 36.29 -14.91
CA LEU A 289 0.85 35.85 -16.29
C LEU A 289 2.22 36.06 -16.96
N ASN A 290 2.92 37.18 -16.67
CA ASN A 290 4.29 37.38 -17.14
C ASN A 290 5.22 36.30 -16.58
N ARG A 291 5.11 36.02 -15.29
CA ARG A 291 5.94 34.99 -14.65
C ARG A 291 5.63 33.60 -15.24
N ALA A 292 4.39 33.28 -15.53
CA ALA A 292 4.01 32.04 -16.21
C ALA A 292 4.68 31.94 -17.60
N GLY A 293 4.64 33.02 -18.39
CA GLY A 293 5.30 33.07 -19.71
C GLY A 293 6.81 32.86 -19.62
N GLU A 294 7.48 33.52 -18.67
CA GLU A 294 8.93 33.33 -18.40
C GLU A 294 9.28 31.88 -18.04
N LEU A 295 8.37 31.18 -17.35
CA LEU A 295 8.52 29.78 -16.99
C LEU A 295 8.09 28.80 -18.10
N GLY A 296 7.85 29.31 -19.30
CA GLY A 296 7.55 28.50 -20.49
C GLY A 296 6.07 28.18 -20.71
N PHE A 297 5.17 28.75 -19.91
CA PHE A 297 3.72 28.62 -20.13
C PHE A 297 3.24 29.67 -21.13
N PHE A 298 3.44 29.42 -22.41
CA PHE A 298 3.31 30.40 -23.49
C PHE A 298 1.87 30.89 -23.75
N GLU A 299 0.86 30.11 -23.32
CA GLU A 299 -0.56 30.52 -23.38
C GLU A 299 -0.83 31.81 -22.61
N ALA A 300 -0.01 32.10 -21.59
CA ALA A 300 -0.08 33.34 -20.81
C ALA A 300 0.03 34.60 -21.70
N TYR A 301 0.86 34.58 -22.74
CA TYR A 301 1.06 35.74 -23.63
C TYR A 301 -0.18 36.14 -24.40
N GLU A 302 -1.08 35.19 -24.70
CA GLU A 302 -2.37 35.53 -25.31
C GLU A 302 -3.26 36.32 -24.35
N VAL A 303 -3.29 35.92 -23.09
CA VAL A 303 -4.07 36.59 -22.03
C VAL A 303 -3.47 37.97 -21.75
N ILE A 304 -2.14 38.09 -21.65
CA ILE A 304 -1.45 39.37 -21.47
C ILE A 304 -1.83 40.36 -22.55
N ARG A 305 -1.82 39.98 -23.85
CA ARG A 305 -2.20 40.85 -24.96
C ARG A 305 -3.65 41.31 -24.85
N LYS A 306 -4.56 40.46 -24.45
CA LYS A 306 -5.98 40.75 -24.36
C LYS A 306 -6.37 41.57 -23.12
N PHE A 307 -5.72 41.28 -21.98
CA PHE A 307 -6.13 41.82 -20.69
C PHE A 307 -5.20 42.93 -20.18
N CYS A 308 -3.88 42.74 -20.28
CA CYS A 308 -2.90 43.67 -19.71
C CYS A 308 -2.61 44.89 -20.64
N MET A 309 -2.56 44.68 -21.97
CA MET A 309 -2.14 45.71 -22.93
C MET A 309 -3.31 46.57 -23.50
N LYS A 310 -4.55 46.27 -23.20
CA LYS A 310 -5.72 46.96 -23.79
C LYS A 310 -5.89 48.43 -23.36
N GLU A 311 -5.26 48.93 -22.32
CA GLU A 311 -5.47 50.31 -21.81
C GLU A 311 -4.52 51.37 -22.37
N GLU A 312 -3.38 51.01 -22.97
CA GLU A 312 -2.48 52.02 -23.53
C GLU A 312 -3.09 52.78 -24.73
N LYS A 313 -4.06 52.16 -25.41
CA LYS A 313 -4.78 52.83 -26.55
C LYS A 313 -5.84 53.82 -26.11
N LYS A 314 -6.31 53.82 -24.85
CA LYS A 314 -7.32 54.80 -24.36
C LYS A 314 -6.67 56.04 -23.76
N LYS A 315 -5.39 56.03 -23.34
CA LYS A 315 -4.67 57.19 -22.82
C LYS A 315 -3.98 58.03 -23.90
N LYS A 316 -4.02 57.59 -25.17
CA LYS A 316 -3.42 58.31 -26.31
C LYS A 316 -4.44 58.90 -27.25
N LYS A 317 -5.71 59.02 -26.89
CA LYS A 317 -6.74 59.80 -27.52
C LYS A 317 -7.26 60.85 -26.55
#